data_ad5c74d34b6740b48bc41916bb2ff36b
#
_entry.id   ad5c74d34b6740b48bc41916bb2ff36b
#
_cell.length_a   1.000
_cell.length_b   1.000
_cell.length_c   1.000
_cell.angle_alpha   90.00
_cell.angle_beta   90.00
_cell.angle_gamma   90.00
#
_symmetry.space_group_name_H-M   'P 1'
#
loop_
_entity.id
_entity.type
_entity.pdbx_description
1 polymer ?
#
loop_
_entity_poly.entity_id
_entity_poly.type
_entity_poly.pdbx_seq_one_letter_code
_entity_poly.pdbx_strand_id
1 'polypeptide(L)'
;MMERKGYMKKRFLRTLLCAAVVSALLAGCGAKTNTTAVENQTVTGGGEAKTEEKKDVVIWDYFETDAQKEMMQTLIDGYNASQDQYTASHVYVPFADYEKQLTLGIASGELPDLVILDGCTMASFISLVLFGDISDAKIAWEEYLKGPMESTMMDGKHYGIPFATNCTALFYNKDMFDAAGIAYPDETTTWDKFREMAKALTKDGVYGFGNAATNTDEGTFQCLQWLYTAGGNYKDIPKGIDAYKLMQDMIKEGSWAKDSVNWTQSDVNNNFMAGNLAMQQNGPWQIPGIEKDAPDLNYGVTVLPKRDAGSGQATSILGGENMGVVKKADTAGAVAFLQYYDKTEVMVNAMKQYGSFPPKTEAAKDSYWTEDPIQAAFIQQLETSIPRGPSAAWPSYSAAIQSGFQVVMTSTATPEQAAKDTQTSVDAVK
;
A
#
# COMPACT_ATOMS: atom_id res chain seq x y z
N MET A 1 -53.34 12.95 10.30
CA MET A 1 -53.38 13.98 9.23
C MET A 1 -53.24 15.32 9.92
N MET A 2 -52.25 16.09 9.70
CA MET A 2 -51.69 17.23 10.45
C MET A 2 -50.51 16.82 11.37
N GLU A 3 -49.32 17.06 10.84
CA GLU A 3 -48.09 17.57 11.47
C GLU A 3 -46.84 17.11 10.68
N ARG A 4 -46.67 17.68 9.51
CA ARG A 4 -45.40 17.67 8.75
C ARG A 4 -45.34 18.90 7.83
N LYS A 5 -45.33 20.09 8.42
CA LYS A 5 -45.01 21.34 7.73
C LYS A 5 -44.30 22.29 8.69
N GLY A 6 -43.01 22.11 8.93
CA GLY A 6 -42.28 22.99 9.84
C GLY A 6 -40.76 22.99 9.73
N TYR A 7 -40.15 22.16 8.90
CA TYR A 7 -38.68 21.96 8.97
C TYR A 7 -37.88 22.37 7.71
N MET A 8 -38.51 23.02 6.75
CA MET A 8 -37.87 23.33 5.45
C MET A 8 -37.74 24.83 5.13
N LYS A 9 -37.70 25.72 6.14
CA LYS A 9 -37.55 27.17 5.92
C LYS A 9 -36.37 27.85 6.66
N LYS A 10 -35.38 27.12 7.18
CA LYS A 10 -34.23 27.75 7.86
C LYS A 10 -32.85 27.48 7.27
N ARG A 11 -32.74 27.00 6.04
CA ARG A 11 -31.43 26.68 5.40
C ARG A 11 -31.10 27.51 4.14
N PHE A 12 -31.82 28.58 3.85
CA PHE A 12 -31.59 29.39 2.64
C PHE A 12 -31.15 30.83 2.88
N LEU A 13 -30.57 31.14 4.07
CA LEU A 13 -30.17 32.53 4.36
C LEU A 13 -28.79 32.60 5.02
N ARG A 14 -27.77 31.87 4.52
CA ARG A 14 -26.38 32.01 4.97
C ARG A 14 -25.32 31.87 3.86
N THR A 15 -25.65 32.18 2.60
CA THR A 15 -24.67 32.19 1.50
C THR A 15 -24.85 33.42 0.64
N LEU A 16 -24.65 34.62 1.25
CA LEU A 16 -24.49 35.87 0.51
C LEU A 16 -23.93 36.93 1.46
N LEU A 17 -22.62 36.84 1.78
CA LEU A 17 -21.85 37.98 2.33
C LEU A 17 -20.35 37.62 2.38
N CYS A 18 -19.67 37.55 1.24
CA CYS A 18 -18.22 37.63 1.10
C CYS A 18 -17.84 37.92 -0.36
N ALA A 19 -18.23 39.12 -0.82
CA ALA A 19 -17.70 39.66 -2.06
C ALA A 19 -17.88 41.19 -2.00
N ALA A 20 -16.98 41.86 -1.29
CA ALA A 20 -16.70 43.30 -1.48
C ALA A 20 -15.71 43.77 -0.40
N VAL A 21 -14.43 43.61 -0.61
CA VAL A 21 -13.35 44.51 -0.10
C VAL A 21 -12.07 44.20 -0.89
N VAL A 22 -11.94 44.69 -2.09
CA VAL A 22 -10.66 45.00 -2.75
C VAL A 22 -10.97 46.13 -3.74
N SER A 23 -10.84 47.36 -3.32
CA SER A 23 -10.62 48.53 -4.18
C SER A 23 -10.55 49.76 -3.28
N ALA A 24 -9.36 50.21 -2.94
CA ALA A 24 -9.01 51.61 -2.69
C ALA A 24 -7.66 51.65 -1.98
N LEU A 25 -6.63 52.00 -2.73
CA LEU A 25 -5.44 52.76 -2.23
C LEU A 25 -4.49 53.02 -3.42
N LEU A 26 -4.92 53.89 -4.27
CA LEU A 26 -4.06 54.64 -5.21
C LEU A 26 -4.50 56.11 -5.09
N ALA A 27 -3.75 56.92 -4.38
CA ALA A 27 -3.50 58.34 -4.63
C ALA A 27 -2.98 59.03 -3.38
N GLY A 28 -1.83 59.65 -3.48
CA GLY A 28 -1.27 60.49 -2.40
C GLY A 28 0.12 60.99 -2.78
N CYS A 29 0.16 62.01 -3.62
CA CYS A 29 1.33 62.81 -4.01
C CYS A 29 2.14 63.42 -2.87
N GLY A 30 3.46 63.44 -2.99
CA GLY A 30 4.35 64.55 -3.10
C GLY A 30 4.52 65.52 -1.93
N ALA A 31 5.73 65.65 -1.41
CA ALA A 31 6.32 66.91 -1.05
C ALA A 31 7.86 66.78 -0.83
N LYS A 32 8.53 67.77 -1.30
CA LYS A 32 9.91 68.05 -1.57
C LYS A 32 10.86 68.17 -0.39
N THR A 33 12.12 67.79 -0.66
CA THR A 33 13.39 68.46 -0.33
C THR A 33 13.81 68.63 1.15
N ASN A 34 14.97 68.04 1.51
CA ASN A 34 16.15 68.83 1.79
C ASN A 34 17.43 67.97 1.71
N THR A 35 18.36 68.50 0.93
CA THR A 35 19.74 68.07 0.72
C THR A 35 20.58 68.35 1.97
N THR A 36 21.33 67.35 2.45
CA THR A 36 22.62 67.61 3.14
C THR A 36 23.55 66.44 2.78
N ALA A 37 24.61 66.82 2.15
CA ALA A 37 25.73 65.96 1.81
C ALA A 37 26.53 65.63 3.07
N VAL A 38 26.87 64.35 3.26
CA VAL A 38 27.98 63.90 4.06
C VAL A 38 28.63 62.67 3.40
N GLU A 39 29.86 62.82 3.22
CA GLU A 39 31.00 62.03 2.82
C GLU A 39 30.92 60.50 2.72
N ASN A 40 31.51 60.05 1.61
CA ASN A 40 32.08 58.75 1.30
C ASN A 40 32.72 58.05 2.50
N GLN A 41 32.20 56.85 2.85
CA GLN A 41 32.99 55.77 3.36
C GLN A 41 32.75 54.52 2.53
N THR A 42 33.75 54.13 1.84
CA THR A 42 33.86 52.86 1.09
C THR A 42 33.78 51.70 2.09
N VAL A 43 32.64 51.03 2.19
CA VAL A 43 32.53 49.73 2.83
C VAL A 43 32.67 48.68 1.74
N THR A 44 33.80 48.02 1.77
CA THR A 44 34.13 46.83 0.99
C THR A 44 33.06 45.73 1.09
N GLY A 45 32.72 45.20 -0.05
CA GLY A 45 31.69 44.21 -0.27
C GLY A 45 31.64 43.05 0.72
N GLY A 46 30.51 42.92 1.37
CA GLY A 46 29.96 41.66 1.80
C GLY A 46 29.03 41.19 0.64
N GLY A 47 29.50 40.25 -0.12
CA GLY A 47 28.60 39.57 -1.04
C GLY A 47 27.49 38.90 -0.25
N GLU A 48 26.26 39.38 -0.34
CA GLU A 48 25.10 38.62 0.02
C GLU A 48 25.13 37.37 -0.87
N ALA A 49 25.43 36.21 -0.29
CA ALA A 49 25.19 34.93 -0.94
C ALA A 49 23.69 34.91 -1.25
N LYS A 50 23.32 35.03 -2.53
CA LYS A 50 21.99 34.67 -2.98
C LYS A 50 21.80 33.22 -2.55
N THR A 51 21.00 32.98 -1.53
CA THR A 51 20.43 31.66 -1.26
C THR A 51 19.63 31.33 -2.52
N GLU A 52 20.12 30.41 -3.33
CA GLU A 52 19.33 29.86 -4.43
C GLU A 52 18.08 29.24 -3.82
N GLU A 53 16.92 29.59 -4.33
CA GLU A 53 15.65 29.04 -3.90
C GLU A 53 15.68 27.52 -4.15
N LYS A 54 15.39 26.71 -3.12
CA LYS A 54 15.34 25.26 -3.23
C LYS A 54 14.24 24.86 -4.24
N LYS A 55 14.52 23.85 -5.06
CA LYS A 55 13.53 23.32 -6.00
C LYS A 55 12.62 22.29 -5.28
N ASP A 56 11.33 22.34 -5.55
CA ASP A 56 10.37 21.39 -4.99
C ASP A 56 10.50 20.00 -5.64
N VAL A 57 10.30 18.96 -4.81
CA VAL A 57 10.14 17.56 -5.21
C VAL A 57 8.88 17.02 -4.58
N VAL A 58 7.86 16.76 -5.37
CA VAL A 58 6.56 16.27 -4.91
C VAL A 58 6.48 14.76 -5.11
N ILE A 59 6.07 14.04 -4.06
CA ILE A 59 5.92 12.58 -4.04
C ILE A 59 4.45 12.26 -3.84
N TRP A 60 3.87 11.40 -4.67
CA TRP A 60 2.56 10.82 -4.38
C TRP A 60 2.71 9.44 -3.77
N ASP A 61 1.93 9.18 -2.72
CA ASP A 61 1.83 7.89 -2.05
C ASP A 61 0.38 7.57 -1.65
N TYR A 62 0.14 6.32 -1.23
CA TYR A 62 -1.15 5.86 -0.75
C TYR A 62 -1.09 5.30 0.69
N PHE A 63 -0.11 5.69 1.43
CA PHE A 63 0.12 5.21 2.79
C PHE A 63 -0.93 5.78 3.75
N GLU A 64 -1.80 4.90 4.28
CA GLU A 64 -2.97 5.35 5.05
C GLU A 64 -2.84 5.17 6.56
N THR A 65 -2.03 4.20 7.04
CA THR A 65 -1.84 4.00 8.48
C THR A 65 -1.01 5.13 9.09
N ASP A 66 -1.19 5.39 10.37
CA ASP A 66 -0.41 6.42 11.07
C ASP A 66 1.09 6.14 10.98
N ALA A 67 1.49 4.87 11.16
CA ALA A 67 2.89 4.46 11.07
C ALA A 67 3.50 4.74 9.68
N GLN A 68 2.74 4.48 8.62
CA GLN A 68 3.15 4.78 7.24
C GLN A 68 3.30 6.29 7.00
N LYS A 69 2.35 7.09 7.49
CA LYS A 69 2.40 8.56 7.39
C LYS A 69 3.58 9.14 8.18
N GLU A 70 3.82 8.65 9.39
CA GLU A 70 4.95 9.03 10.22
C GLU A 70 6.29 8.64 9.55
N MET A 71 6.38 7.46 8.95
CA MET A 71 7.55 7.02 8.19
C MET A 71 7.83 7.96 7.01
N MET A 72 6.82 8.28 6.18
CA MET A 72 6.99 9.19 5.05
C MET A 72 7.43 10.58 5.51
N GLN A 73 6.82 11.13 6.58
CA GLN A 73 7.24 12.42 7.13
C GLN A 73 8.68 12.38 7.62
N THR A 74 9.08 11.32 8.34
CA THR A 74 10.46 11.15 8.83
C THR A 74 11.46 11.07 7.67
N LEU A 75 11.12 10.34 6.61
CA LEU A 75 11.96 10.19 5.42
C LEU A 75 12.15 11.53 4.70
N ILE A 76 11.08 12.30 4.54
CA ILE A 76 11.07 13.62 3.92
C ILE A 76 11.87 14.62 4.75
N ASP A 77 11.64 14.67 6.05
CA ASP A 77 12.35 15.58 6.96
C ASP A 77 13.86 15.29 6.97
N GLY A 78 14.23 14.00 7.00
CA GLY A 78 15.62 13.57 6.91
C GLY A 78 16.27 13.97 5.57
N TYR A 79 15.56 13.79 4.45
CA TYR A 79 16.03 14.26 3.15
C TYR A 79 16.23 15.77 3.12
N ASN A 80 15.23 16.53 3.55
CA ASN A 80 15.26 18.00 3.56
C ASN A 80 16.35 18.56 4.46
N ALA A 81 16.68 17.86 5.55
CA ALA A 81 17.78 18.23 6.43
C ALA A 81 19.19 17.86 5.89
N SER A 82 19.27 16.92 4.96
CA SER A 82 20.53 16.36 4.45
C SER A 82 21.19 17.17 3.33
N GLN A 83 20.46 18.13 2.74
CA GLN A 83 20.90 18.90 1.58
C GLN A 83 20.15 20.24 1.45
N ASP A 84 20.66 21.17 0.62
CA ASP A 84 20.15 22.53 0.46
C ASP A 84 19.61 22.86 -0.95
N GLN A 85 19.55 21.89 -1.86
CA GLN A 85 19.17 22.10 -3.26
C GLN A 85 17.67 21.89 -3.52
N TYR A 86 17.01 21.00 -2.73
CA TYR A 86 15.64 20.57 -2.95
C TYR A 86 14.83 20.64 -1.65
N THR A 87 13.50 20.77 -1.81
CA THR A 87 12.52 20.60 -0.74
C THR A 87 11.55 19.51 -1.15
N ALA A 88 11.61 18.35 -0.50
CA ALA A 88 10.65 17.28 -0.73
C ALA A 88 9.37 17.50 0.09
N SER A 89 8.25 17.09 -0.49
CA SER A 89 6.94 16.99 0.15
C SER A 89 6.18 15.80 -0.41
N HIS A 90 5.13 15.34 0.29
CA HIS A 90 4.29 14.27 -0.24
C HIS A 90 2.81 14.64 -0.25
N VAL A 91 2.06 13.95 -1.10
CA VAL A 91 0.61 14.04 -1.23
C VAL A 91 0.04 12.63 -1.13
N TYR A 92 -0.77 12.42 -0.09
CA TYR A 92 -1.51 11.18 0.08
C TYR A 92 -2.69 11.12 -0.89
N VAL A 93 -2.82 10.02 -1.61
CA VAL A 93 -3.97 9.69 -2.46
C VAL A 93 -4.49 8.31 -2.02
N PRO A 94 -5.79 8.15 -1.69
CA PRO A 94 -6.34 6.87 -1.25
C PRO A 94 -6.03 5.74 -2.24
N PHE A 95 -5.66 4.56 -1.75
CA PHE A 95 -5.27 3.40 -2.56
C PHE A 95 -6.31 3.06 -3.64
N ALA A 96 -7.61 3.06 -3.28
CA ALA A 96 -8.71 2.75 -4.18
C ALA A 96 -8.86 3.73 -5.38
N ASP A 97 -8.36 4.97 -5.24
CA ASP A 97 -8.41 6.00 -6.27
C ASP A 97 -7.06 6.24 -6.96
N TYR A 98 -5.99 5.61 -6.48
CA TYR A 98 -4.61 5.97 -6.82
C TYR A 98 -4.31 5.82 -8.32
N GLU A 99 -4.57 4.66 -8.89
CA GLU A 99 -4.33 4.40 -10.33
C GLU A 99 -5.18 5.30 -11.23
N LYS A 100 -6.41 5.60 -10.81
CA LYS A 100 -7.29 6.53 -11.51
C LYS A 100 -6.72 7.95 -11.50
N GLN A 101 -6.21 8.41 -10.36
CA GLN A 101 -5.59 9.73 -10.24
C GLN A 101 -4.32 9.83 -11.09
N LEU A 102 -3.47 8.79 -11.10
CA LEU A 102 -2.30 8.73 -11.99
C LEU A 102 -2.69 8.81 -13.46
N THR A 103 -3.72 8.06 -13.87
CA THR A 103 -4.24 8.08 -15.25
C THR A 103 -4.76 9.45 -15.65
N LEU A 104 -5.49 10.12 -14.75
CA LEU A 104 -5.98 11.49 -14.96
C LEU A 104 -4.81 12.48 -15.05
N GLY A 105 -3.80 12.32 -14.17
CA GLY A 105 -2.60 13.14 -14.18
C GLY A 105 -1.79 13.01 -15.49
N ILE A 106 -1.70 11.81 -16.06
CA ILE A 106 -1.08 11.60 -17.39
C ILE A 106 -1.84 12.43 -18.46
N ALA A 107 -3.16 12.40 -18.41
CA ALA A 107 -3.99 13.11 -19.41
C ALA A 107 -3.96 14.63 -19.23
N SER A 108 -3.90 15.15 -18.00
CA SER A 108 -3.86 16.59 -17.70
C SER A 108 -2.46 17.20 -17.71
N GLY A 109 -1.42 16.38 -17.56
CA GLY A 109 -0.04 16.82 -17.35
C GLY A 109 0.27 17.28 -15.92
N GLU A 110 -0.66 17.06 -14.98
CA GLU A 110 -0.52 17.42 -13.57
C GLU A 110 -0.05 16.18 -12.76
N LEU A 111 1.24 15.97 -12.70
CA LEU A 111 1.88 14.82 -12.08
C LEU A 111 2.94 15.24 -11.06
N PRO A 112 3.18 14.44 -10.01
CA PRO A 112 4.28 14.63 -9.06
C PRO A 112 5.64 14.39 -9.73
N ASP A 113 6.71 14.46 -8.97
CA ASP A 113 8.07 14.13 -9.44
C ASP A 113 8.39 12.65 -9.21
N LEU A 114 7.87 12.10 -8.11
CA LEU A 114 7.97 10.69 -7.74
C LEU A 114 6.59 10.12 -7.44
N VAL A 115 6.44 8.85 -7.73
CA VAL A 115 5.24 8.06 -7.44
C VAL A 115 5.66 6.80 -6.67
N ILE A 116 5.08 6.60 -5.49
CA ILE A 116 5.17 5.31 -4.79
C ILE A 116 3.93 4.51 -5.16
N LEU A 117 4.12 3.36 -5.79
CA LEU A 117 3.03 2.53 -6.30
C LEU A 117 3.33 1.05 -6.10
N ASP A 118 2.27 0.24 -6.09
CA ASP A 118 2.39 -1.22 -6.02
C ASP A 118 3.23 -1.75 -7.19
N GLY A 119 4.18 -2.63 -6.89
CA GLY A 119 5.12 -3.17 -7.86
C GLY A 119 4.47 -3.84 -9.06
N CYS A 120 3.29 -4.46 -8.89
CA CYS A 120 2.58 -5.12 -9.99
C CYS A 120 1.99 -4.14 -11.02
N THR A 121 1.72 -2.89 -10.65
CA THR A 121 1.13 -1.89 -11.55
C THR A 121 2.17 -1.10 -12.33
N MET A 122 3.43 -1.12 -11.90
CA MET A 122 4.49 -0.31 -12.50
C MET A 122 4.66 -0.58 -14.00
N ALA A 123 4.58 -1.85 -14.44
CA ALA A 123 4.68 -2.21 -15.85
C ALA A 123 3.59 -1.55 -16.71
N SER A 124 2.37 -1.41 -16.19
CA SER A 124 1.26 -0.72 -16.85
C SER A 124 1.59 0.75 -17.08
N PHE A 125 2.07 1.44 -16.04
CA PHE A 125 2.39 2.86 -16.12
C PHE A 125 3.68 3.16 -16.91
N ILE A 126 4.66 2.23 -16.94
CA ILE A 126 5.79 2.33 -17.88
C ILE A 126 5.28 2.30 -19.33
N SER A 127 4.34 1.39 -19.64
CA SER A 127 3.72 1.29 -20.97
C SER A 127 2.91 2.53 -21.36
N LEU A 128 2.36 3.24 -20.39
CA LEU A 128 1.69 4.53 -20.56
C LEU A 128 2.67 5.73 -20.61
N VAL A 129 3.97 5.47 -20.58
CA VAL A 129 5.06 6.46 -20.63
C VAL A 129 5.02 7.47 -19.47
N LEU A 130 4.50 7.04 -18.31
CA LEU A 130 4.51 7.86 -17.09
C LEU A 130 5.93 8.09 -16.59
N PHE A 131 6.80 7.07 -16.65
CA PHE A 131 8.13 7.10 -16.04
C PHE A 131 9.24 7.42 -17.03
N GLY A 132 10.28 8.08 -16.52
CA GLY A 132 11.54 8.34 -17.23
C GLY A 132 12.56 7.23 -17.00
N ASP A 133 13.42 6.99 -18.02
CA ASP A 133 14.58 6.10 -17.90
C ASP A 133 15.62 6.75 -16.97
N ILE A 134 16.00 6.05 -15.90
CA ILE A 134 16.97 6.48 -14.89
C ILE A 134 18.17 5.53 -14.79
N SER A 135 18.41 4.71 -15.82
CA SER A 135 19.48 3.71 -15.81
C SER A 135 20.87 4.29 -15.57
N ASP A 136 21.08 5.57 -15.92
CA ASP A 136 22.34 6.29 -15.69
C ASP A 136 22.44 6.90 -14.25
N ALA A 137 21.41 6.76 -13.42
CA ALA A 137 21.44 7.24 -12.04
C ALA A 137 22.46 6.46 -11.21
N LYS A 138 23.11 7.16 -10.26
CA LYS A 138 24.05 6.53 -9.32
C LYS A 138 23.30 5.84 -8.21
N ILE A 139 22.75 4.65 -8.51
CA ILE A 139 22.04 3.75 -7.60
C ILE A 139 22.83 2.44 -7.52
N ALA A 140 22.84 1.81 -6.37
CA ALA A 140 23.51 0.52 -6.15
C ALA A 140 22.60 -0.65 -6.62
N TRP A 141 22.33 -0.72 -7.94
CA TRP A 141 21.38 -1.64 -8.56
C TRP A 141 21.57 -3.10 -8.16
N GLU A 142 22.82 -3.54 -8.05
CA GLU A 142 23.22 -4.92 -7.76
C GLU A 142 23.00 -5.33 -6.28
N GLU A 143 22.76 -4.37 -5.38
CA GLU A 143 22.47 -4.64 -3.98
C GLU A 143 21.01 -5.03 -3.74
N TYR A 144 20.13 -4.73 -4.71
CA TYR A 144 18.70 -5.04 -4.59
C TYR A 144 18.41 -6.51 -4.85
N LEU A 145 17.37 -7.01 -4.18
CA LEU A 145 16.81 -8.33 -4.44
C LEU A 145 16.26 -8.40 -5.87
N LYS A 146 16.55 -9.48 -6.57
CA LYS A 146 16.23 -9.65 -8.00
C LYS A 146 14.74 -9.45 -8.30
N GLY A 147 13.85 -10.10 -7.56
CA GLY A 147 12.41 -10.07 -7.80
C GLY A 147 11.82 -8.65 -7.70
N PRO A 148 12.01 -7.93 -6.59
CA PRO A 148 11.61 -6.52 -6.48
C PRO A 148 12.24 -5.64 -7.57
N MET A 149 13.54 -5.80 -7.86
CA MET A 149 14.22 -4.97 -8.88
C MET A 149 13.61 -5.17 -10.29
N GLU A 150 13.30 -6.41 -10.67
CA GLU A 150 12.68 -6.71 -11.96
C GLU A 150 11.33 -6.00 -12.15
N SER A 151 10.59 -5.70 -11.07
CA SER A 151 9.32 -4.97 -11.15
C SER A 151 9.48 -3.48 -11.53
N THR A 152 10.68 -2.92 -11.36
CA THR A 152 11.00 -1.52 -11.73
C THR A 152 11.57 -1.36 -13.14
N MET A 153 11.70 -2.48 -13.87
CA MET A 153 12.40 -2.53 -15.14
C MET A 153 11.49 -2.91 -16.31
N MET A 154 11.83 -2.39 -17.49
CA MET A 154 11.27 -2.83 -18.77
C MET A 154 12.33 -2.64 -19.86
N ASP A 155 12.47 -3.62 -20.73
CA ASP A 155 13.42 -3.61 -21.87
C ASP A 155 14.88 -3.29 -21.46
N GLY A 156 15.28 -3.77 -20.27
CA GLY A 156 16.63 -3.57 -19.73
C GLY A 156 16.88 -2.16 -19.15
N LYS A 157 15.85 -1.34 -19.00
CA LYS A 157 15.92 0.02 -18.45
C LYS A 157 15.28 0.08 -17.07
N HIS A 158 15.82 0.95 -16.22
CA HIS A 158 15.30 1.24 -14.89
C HIS A 158 14.42 2.50 -14.92
N TYR A 159 13.24 2.42 -14.29
CA TYR A 159 12.26 3.51 -14.21
C TYR A 159 12.02 3.99 -12.77
N GLY A 160 12.62 3.33 -11.82
CA GLY A 160 12.52 3.58 -10.40
C GLY A 160 13.39 2.61 -9.61
N ILE A 161 13.18 2.57 -8.29
CA ILE A 161 13.77 1.58 -7.40
C ILE A 161 12.68 0.88 -6.59
N PRO A 162 12.88 -0.36 -6.15
CA PRO A 162 12.00 -0.96 -5.14
C PRO A 162 12.06 -0.13 -3.86
N PHE A 163 10.89 0.20 -3.31
CA PHE A 163 10.76 0.89 -2.02
C PHE A 163 10.68 -0.12 -0.87
N ALA A 164 9.79 -1.10 -0.99
CA ALA A 164 9.58 -2.13 0.00
C ALA A 164 9.31 -3.49 -0.66
N THR A 165 9.42 -4.55 0.11
CA THR A 165 8.91 -5.88 -0.26
C THR A 165 8.13 -6.47 0.90
N ASN A 166 7.05 -7.17 0.61
CA ASN A 166 6.18 -7.75 1.63
C ASN A 166 5.40 -8.96 1.08
N CYS A 167 4.68 -9.62 1.97
CA CYS A 167 3.68 -10.62 1.67
C CYS A 167 2.63 -10.62 2.78
N THR A 168 1.57 -11.43 2.66
CA THR A 168 0.63 -11.63 3.76
C THR A 168 0.86 -12.97 4.44
N ALA A 169 0.52 -13.03 5.73
CA ALA A 169 0.59 -14.21 6.56
C ALA A 169 -0.66 -14.33 7.44
N LEU A 170 -0.76 -15.36 8.27
CA LEU A 170 -1.87 -15.59 9.16
C LEU A 170 -1.55 -15.07 10.57
N PHE A 171 -2.27 -14.03 11.00
CA PHE A 171 -2.29 -13.57 12.38
C PHE A 171 -3.35 -14.35 13.17
N TYR A 172 -3.09 -14.63 14.44
CA TYR A 172 -4.03 -15.30 15.32
C TYR A 172 -3.98 -14.77 16.75
N ASN A 173 -5.15 -14.67 17.39
CA ASN A 173 -5.30 -14.23 18.78
C ASN A 173 -5.08 -15.42 19.72
N LYS A 174 -3.97 -15.43 20.44
CA LYS A 174 -3.57 -16.55 21.33
C LYS A 174 -4.57 -16.76 22.45
N ASP A 175 -5.09 -15.70 23.05
CA ASP A 175 -6.03 -15.80 24.18
C ASP A 175 -7.35 -16.48 23.75
N MET A 176 -7.81 -16.24 22.51
CA MET A 176 -8.99 -16.93 21.97
C MET A 176 -8.73 -18.41 21.73
N PHE A 177 -7.55 -18.78 21.25
CA PHE A 177 -7.14 -20.17 21.08
C PHE A 177 -7.02 -20.88 22.42
N ASP A 178 -6.39 -20.27 23.41
CA ASP A 178 -6.24 -20.80 24.77
C ASP A 178 -7.60 -20.98 25.45
N ALA A 179 -8.51 -20.00 25.33
CA ALA A 179 -9.84 -20.08 25.86
C ALA A 179 -10.71 -21.18 25.20
N ALA A 180 -10.42 -21.52 23.94
CA ALA A 180 -11.06 -22.61 23.22
C ALA A 180 -10.38 -23.98 23.46
N GLY A 181 -9.19 -24.00 24.05
CA GLY A 181 -8.41 -25.23 24.28
C GLY A 181 -7.91 -25.89 22.99
N ILE A 182 -7.64 -25.11 21.96
CA ILE A 182 -7.15 -25.59 20.66
C ILE A 182 -5.70 -25.14 20.42
N ALA A 183 -4.93 -25.97 19.73
CA ALA A 183 -3.54 -25.64 19.39
C ALA A 183 -3.49 -24.46 18.43
N TYR A 184 -2.42 -23.67 18.52
CA TYR A 184 -2.14 -22.58 17.60
C TYR A 184 -1.90 -23.11 16.18
N PRO A 185 -2.21 -22.31 15.14
CA PRO A 185 -1.83 -22.64 13.77
C PRO A 185 -0.30 -22.57 13.61
N ASP A 186 0.23 -23.42 12.75
CA ASP A 186 1.65 -23.54 12.40
C ASP A 186 1.83 -23.85 10.91
N GLU A 187 3.07 -24.04 10.46
CA GLU A 187 3.42 -24.38 9.08
C GLU A 187 2.87 -25.74 8.61
N THR A 188 2.34 -26.57 9.50
CA THR A 188 1.68 -27.83 9.17
C THR A 188 0.18 -27.71 9.01
N THR A 189 -0.39 -26.53 9.34
CA THR A 189 -1.81 -26.28 9.28
C THR A 189 -2.33 -26.40 7.85
N THR A 190 -3.27 -27.33 7.64
CA THR A 190 -3.97 -27.51 6.34
C THR A 190 -5.26 -26.71 6.30
N TRP A 191 -5.86 -26.55 5.11
CA TRP A 191 -7.16 -25.92 4.94
C TRP A 191 -8.26 -26.56 5.78
N ASP A 192 -8.27 -27.89 5.92
CA ASP A 192 -9.24 -28.59 6.74
C ASP A 192 -9.07 -28.20 8.23
N LYS A 193 -7.84 -28.25 8.74
CA LYS A 193 -7.55 -27.82 10.11
C LYS A 193 -7.86 -26.33 10.34
N PHE A 194 -7.49 -25.47 9.41
CA PHE A 194 -7.78 -24.04 9.44
C PHE A 194 -9.29 -23.77 9.51
N ARG A 195 -10.09 -24.46 8.69
CA ARG A 195 -11.54 -24.39 8.70
C ARG A 195 -12.13 -24.87 10.03
N GLU A 196 -11.63 -25.98 10.58
CA GLU A 196 -12.01 -26.49 11.89
C GLU A 196 -11.71 -25.48 13.02
N MET A 197 -10.51 -24.90 13.03
CA MET A 197 -10.10 -23.84 13.97
C MET A 197 -11.01 -22.62 13.84
N ALA A 198 -11.20 -22.10 12.64
CA ALA A 198 -12.07 -20.95 12.39
C ALA A 198 -13.50 -21.20 12.88
N LYS A 199 -14.05 -22.39 12.64
CA LYS A 199 -15.39 -22.77 13.09
C LYS A 199 -15.47 -22.87 14.63
N ALA A 200 -14.48 -23.46 15.28
CA ALA A 200 -14.45 -23.59 16.74
C ALA A 200 -14.33 -22.23 17.45
N LEU A 201 -13.68 -21.26 16.81
CA LEU A 201 -13.49 -19.91 17.34
C LEU A 201 -14.65 -18.96 17.01
N THR A 202 -15.54 -19.35 16.11
CA THR A 202 -16.73 -18.56 15.75
C THR A 202 -17.81 -18.69 16.80
N LYS A 203 -17.98 -17.67 17.62
CA LYS A 203 -18.99 -17.61 18.69
C LYS A 203 -19.23 -16.18 19.18
N ASP A 204 -20.37 -15.93 19.75
CA ASP A 204 -20.67 -14.68 20.49
C ASP A 204 -20.39 -13.39 19.72
N GLY A 205 -20.58 -13.40 18.38
CA GLY A 205 -20.32 -12.26 17.50
C GLY A 205 -18.88 -12.18 16.96
N VAL A 206 -18.00 -13.12 17.36
CA VAL A 206 -16.64 -13.24 16.83
C VAL A 206 -16.65 -14.14 15.60
N TYR A 207 -16.00 -13.73 14.54
CA TYR A 207 -15.68 -14.57 13.38
C TYR A 207 -14.35 -15.30 13.60
N GLY A 208 -14.26 -16.55 13.15
CA GLY A 208 -13.02 -17.31 13.21
C GLY A 208 -11.93 -16.73 12.32
N PHE A 209 -12.31 -16.16 11.16
CA PHE A 209 -11.36 -15.61 10.20
C PHE A 209 -11.95 -14.46 9.39
N GLY A 210 -11.08 -13.53 8.97
CA GLY A 210 -11.37 -12.45 8.03
C GLY A 210 -10.15 -12.02 7.23
N ASN A 211 -10.40 -11.49 6.05
CA ASN A 211 -9.40 -10.84 5.19
C ASN A 211 -10.03 -9.68 4.42
N ALA A 212 -9.21 -8.86 3.80
CA ALA A 212 -9.70 -7.84 2.86
C ALA A 212 -10.13 -8.51 1.54
N ALA A 213 -11.36 -8.24 1.13
CA ALA A 213 -11.89 -8.77 -0.12
C ALA A 213 -12.78 -7.73 -0.83
N THR A 214 -12.47 -6.45 -0.66
CA THR A 214 -13.10 -5.34 -1.39
C THR A 214 -13.02 -5.55 -2.90
N ASN A 215 -13.92 -4.92 -3.64
CA ASN A 215 -13.90 -4.95 -5.11
C ASN A 215 -12.85 -3.97 -5.69
N THR A 216 -11.60 -4.10 -5.23
CA THR A 216 -10.42 -3.33 -5.61
C THR A 216 -9.21 -4.25 -5.74
N ASP A 217 -8.06 -3.76 -6.24
CA ASP A 217 -6.83 -4.58 -6.31
C ASP A 217 -6.37 -5.09 -4.93
N GLU A 218 -6.69 -4.38 -3.86
CA GLU A 218 -6.45 -4.81 -2.48
C GLU A 218 -7.14 -6.15 -2.17
N GLY A 219 -8.41 -6.31 -2.58
CA GLY A 219 -9.13 -7.59 -2.46
C GLY A 219 -8.53 -8.67 -3.33
N THR A 220 -8.09 -8.34 -4.56
CA THR A 220 -7.37 -9.29 -5.42
C THR A 220 -6.07 -9.74 -4.75
N PHE A 221 -5.28 -8.82 -4.22
CA PHE A 221 -4.04 -9.11 -3.50
C PHE A 221 -4.26 -10.12 -2.39
N GLN A 222 -5.29 -9.96 -1.57
CA GLN A 222 -5.56 -10.84 -0.44
C GLN A 222 -6.27 -12.15 -0.79
N CYS A 223 -7.02 -12.21 -1.88
CA CYS A 223 -7.74 -13.43 -2.27
C CYS A 223 -6.93 -14.34 -3.22
N LEU A 224 -6.07 -13.76 -4.04
CA LEU A 224 -5.36 -14.47 -5.10
C LEU A 224 -4.45 -15.60 -4.58
N GLN A 225 -3.86 -15.45 -3.41
CA GLN A 225 -2.98 -16.47 -2.81
C GLN A 225 -3.70 -17.78 -2.48
N TRP A 226 -4.98 -17.74 -2.17
CA TRP A 226 -5.78 -18.95 -2.00
C TRP A 226 -5.94 -19.70 -3.32
N LEU A 227 -6.17 -18.95 -4.41
CA LEU A 227 -6.22 -19.52 -5.76
C LEU A 227 -4.89 -20.18 -6.15
N TYR A 228 -3.75 -19.52 -5.85
CA TYR A 228 -2.43 -20.07 -6.13
C TYR A 228 -2.10 -21.28 -5.27
N THR A 229 -2.45 -21.25 -3.98
CA THR A 229 -2.28 -22.40 -3.07
C THR A 229 -3.12 -23.61 -3.54
N ALA A 230 -4.26 -23.38 -4.20
CA ALA A 230 -5.07 -24.42 -4.84
C ALA A 230 -4.47 -24.97 -6.15
N GLY A 231 -3.39 -24.35 -6.66
CA GLY A 231 -2.72 -24.73 -7.90
C GLY A 231 -3.18 -23.98 -9.14
N GLY A 232 -4.08 -23.00 -8.99
CA GLY A 232 -4.46 -22.06 -10.04
C GLY A 232 -3.47 -20.91 -10.17
N ASN A 233 -3.79 -19.95 -11.00
CA ASN A 233 -3.08 -18.68 -11.14
C ASN A 233 -3.99 -17.65 -11.84
N TYR A 234 -3.51 -16.42 -12.00
CA TYR A 234 -4.31 -15.34 -12.59
C TYR A 234 -4.67 -15.51 -14.07
N LYS A 235 -4.15 -16.55 -14.75
CA LYS A 235 -4.48 -16.94 -16.12
C LYS A 235 -5.21 -18.29 -16.21
N ASP A 236 -5.21 -19.08 -15.13
CA ASP A 236 -5.83 -20.40 -15.06
C ASP A 236 -6.62 -20.51 -13.75
N ILE A 237 -7.82 -19.93 -13.77
CA ILE A 237 -8.71 -19.86 -12.61
C ILE A 237 -9.31 -21.23 -12.26
N PRO A 238 -9.82 -22.05 -13.24
CA PRO A 238 -10.45 -23.32 -12.95
C PRO A 238 -9.56 -24.31 -12.19
N LYS A 239 -8.24 -24.24 -12.41
CA LYS A 239 -7.29 -25.10 -11.73
C LYS A 239 -7.22 -24.83 -10.22
N GLY A 240 -7.58 -23.61 -9.80
CA GLY A 240 -7.64 -23.19 -8.39
C GLY A 240 -9.05 -23.22 -7.80
N ILE A 241 -10.01 -23.91 -8.37
CA ILE A 241 -11.43 -23.92 -7.96
C ILE A 241 -11.66 -24.29 -6.49
N ASP A 242 -10.76 -25.07 -5.90
CA ASP A 242 -10.89 -25.48 -4.51
C ASP A 242 -10.78 -24.27 -3.53
N ALA A 243 -10.09 -23.19 -3.95
CA ALA A 243 -10.10 -21.94 -3.19
C ALA A 243 -11.50 -21.30 -3.15
N TYR A 244 -12.19 -21.27 -4.28
CA TYR A 244 -13.55 -20.75 -4.37
C TYR A 244 -14.53 -21.58 -3.52
N LYS A 245 -14.37 -22.90 -3.50
CA LYS A 245 -15.17 -23.80 -2.65
C LYS A 245 -14.92 -23.53 -1.18
N LEU A 246 -13.64 -23.46 -0.77
CA LEU A 246 -13.26 -23.18 0.62
C LEU A 246 -13.87 -21.85 1.10
N MET A 247 -13.71 -20.77 0.34
CA MET A 247 -14.22 -19.44 0.68
C MET A 247 -15.75 -19.48 0.84
N GLN A 248 -16.47 -20.04 -0.14
CA GLN A 248 -17.93 -20.10 -0.11
C GLN A 248 -18.44 -20.95 1.05
N ASP A 249 -17.80 -22.08 1.32
CA ASP A 249 -18.20 -22.98 2.41
C ASP A 249 -18.01 -22.28 3.77
N MET A 250 -16.84 -21.66 4.02
CA MET A 250 -16.57 -20.98 5.28
C MET A 250 -17.46 -19.74 5.48
N ILE A 251 -17.82 -19.02 4.41
CA ILE A 251 -18.81 -17.92 4.46
C ILE A 251 -20.20 -18.47 4.85
N LYS A 252 -20.65 -19.56 4.21
CA LYS A 252 -21.95 -20.19 4.53
C LYS A 252 -22.00 -20.75 5.94
N GLU A 253 -20.91 -21.26 6.45
CA GLU A 253 -20.76 -21.73 7.84
C GLU A 253 -20.66 -20.59 8.85
N GLY A 254 -20.41 -19.36 8.41
CA GLY A 254 -20.21 -18.18 9.24
C GLY A 254 -18.84 -18.10 9.90
N SER A 255 -17.88 -18.98 9.55
CA SER A 255 -16.52 -18.99 10.11
C SER A 255 -15.57 -18.02 9.42
N TRP A 256 -15.82 -17.65 8.19
CA TRP A 256 -15.20 -16.53 7.48
C TRP A 256 -16.17 -15.35 7.49
N ALA A 257 -15.68 -14.18 7.90
CA ALA A 257 -16.51 -12.98 8.01
C ALA A 257 -17.11 -12.61 6.64
N LYS A 258 -18.44 -12.62 6.56
CA LYS A 258 -19.17 -12.24 5.33
C LYS A 258 -18.93 -10.79 4.92
N ASP A 259 -18.63 -9.93 5.90
CA ASP A 259 -18.38 -8.51 5.68
C ASP A 259 -16.99 -8.24 5.06
N SER A 260 -16.13 -9.26 4.99
CA SER A 260 -14.82 -9.23 4.27
C SER A 260 -14.94 -8.65 2.86
N VAL A 261 -16.06 -8.85 2.17
CA VAL A 261 -16.32 -8.31 0.83
C VAL A 261 -16.32 -6.77 0.77
N ASN A 262 -16.44 -6.11 1.90
CA ASN A 262 -16.43 -4.66 2.03
C ASN A 262 -15.25 -4.13 2.86
N TRP A 263 -14.45 -5.03 3.45
CA TRP A 263 -13.36 -4.64 4.33
C TRP A 263 -12.07 -4.38 3.57
N THR A 264 -11.45 -3.27 3.90
CA THR A 264 -10.04 -2.98 3.60
C THR A 264 -9.12 -3.77 4.55
N GLN A 265 -7.82 -3.76 4.29
CA GLN A 265 -6.83 -4.36 5.19
C GLN A 265 -6.83 -3.68 6.56
N SER A 266 -7.05 -2.37 6.60
CA SER A 266 -7.20 -1.60 7.83
C SER A 266 -8.47 -1.99 8.60
N ASP A 267 -9.61 -2.20 7.92
CA ASP A 267 -10.84 -2.67 8.55
C ASP A 267 -10.66 -4.05 9.18
N VAL A 268 -10.00 -4.96 8.48
CA VAL A 268 -9.69 -6.31 8.98
C VAL A 268 -8.84 -6.22 10.24
N ASN A 269 -7.78 -5.42 10.23
CA ASN A 269 -6.90 -5.24 11.38
C ASN A 269 -7.61 -4.60 12.57
N ASN A 270 -8.46 -3.59 12.34
CA ASN A 270 -9.28 -2.97 13.37
C ASN A 270 -10.24 -3.98 14.04
N ASN A 271 -10.86 -4.87 13.24
CA ASN A 271 -11.70 -5.95 13.77
C ASN A 271 -10.89 -6.97 14.57
N PHE A 272 -9.68 -7.30 14.15
CA PHE A 272 -8.78 -8.19 14.88
C PHE A 272 -8.34 -7.58 16.23
N MET A 273 -7.89 -6.33 16.24
CA MET A 273 -7.54 -5.61 17.46
C MET A 273 -8.72 -5.45 18.43
N ALA A 274 -9.93 -5.26 17.90
CA ALA A 274 -11.15 -5.17 18.70
C ALA A 274 -11.66 -6.52 19.23
N GLY A 275 -11.03 -7.65 18.87
CA GLY A 275 -11.46 -8.99 19.28
C GLY A 275 -12.68 -9.51 18.53
N ASN A 276 -13.04 -8.94 17.38
CA ASN A 276 -14.14 -9.41 16.53
C ASN A 276 -13.69 -10.52 15.55
N LEU A 277 -12.38 -10.71 15.38
CA LEU A 277 -11.75 -11.76 14.59
C LEU A 277 -10.78 -12.57 15.44
N ALA A 278 -10.85 -13.89 15.38
CA ALA A 278 -9.86 -14.78 16.00
C ALA A 278 -8.58 -14.93 15.16
N MET A 279 -8.73 -14.88 13.85
CA MET A 279 -7.63 -14.92 12.89
C MET A 279 -7.87 -13.88 11.79
N GLN A 280 -6.78 -13.29 11.29
CA GLN A 280 -6.80 -12.45 10.09
C GLN A 280 -5.67 -12.83 9.14
N GLN A 281 -5.90 -12.67 7.84
CA GLN A 281 -4.84 -12.61 6.86
C GLN A 281 -4.49 -11.15 6.63
N ASN A 282 -3.23 -10.78 6.89
CA ASN A 282 -2.77 -9.42 6.69
C ASN A 282 -1.25 -9.40 6.51
N GLY A 283 -0.68 -8.23 6.29
CA GLY A 283 0.75 -8.06 6.10
C GLY A 283 1.47 -7.42 7.30
N PRO A 284 2.81 -7.38 7.26
CA PRO A 284 3.64 -6.89 8.37
C PRO A 284 3.44 -5.38 8.64
N TRP A 285 2.92 -4.61 7.69
CA TRP A 285 2.59 -3.19 7.85
C TRP A 285 1.52 -2.91 8.91
N GLN A 286 0.82 -3.94 9.40
CA GLN A 286 -0.15 -3.79 10.49
C GLN A 286 0.49 -3.89 11.87
N ILE A 287 1.69 -4.47 11.98
CA ILE A 287 2.38 -4.71 13.24
C ILE A 287 2.59 -3.42 14.04
N PRO A 288 3.14 -2.32 13.47
CA PRO A 288 3.34 -1.08 14.21
C PRO A 288 2.03 -0.50 14.75
N GLY A 289 0.92 -0.64 13.99
CA GLY A 289 -0.41 -0.23 14.44
C GLY A 289 -0.91 -1.08 15.61
N ILE A 290 -0.74 -2.39 15.56
CA ILE A 290 -1.13 -3.29 16.65
C ILE A 290 -0.32 -2.98 17.91
N GLU A 291 0.99 -2.80 17.81
CA GLU A 291 1.85 -2.48 18.95
C GLU A 291 1.52 -1.15 19.60
N LYS A 292 1.08 -0.15 18.81
CA LYS A 292 0.69 1.17 19.28
C LYS A 292 -0.71 1.18 19.92
N ASP A 293 -1.70 0.61 19.21
CA ASP A 293 -3.12 0.81 19.52
C ASP A 293 -3.74 -0.35 20.33
N ALA A 294 -3.08 -1.52 20.32
CA ALA A 294 -3.48 -2.70 21.07
C ALA A 294 -2.28 -3.39 21.74
N PRO A 295 -1.48 -2.69 22.57
CA PRO A 295 -0.21 -3.22 23.14
C PRO A 295 -0.40 -4.45 24.01
N ASP A 296 -1.60 -4.69 24.55
CA ASP A 296 -1.93 -5.85 25.38
C ASP A 296 -2.46 -7.05 24.57
N LEU A 297 -2.58 -6.92 23.24
CA LEU A 297 -3.08 -7.99 22.38
C LEU A 297 -2.05 -9.13 22.29
N ASN A 298 -2.40 -10.28 22.85
CA ASN A 298 -1.58 -11.49 22.81
C ASN A 298 -1.82 -12.23 21.48
N TYR A 299 -0.99 -11.97 20.48
CA TYR A 299 -1.14 -12.55 19.14
C TYR A 299 0.13 -13.27 18.69
N GLY A 300 -0.02 -14.04 17.63
CA GLY A 300 1.08 -14.65 16.91
C GLY A 300 0.86 -14.52 15.40
N VAL A 301 1.92 -14.78 14.66
CA VAL A 301 1.88 -14.84 13.20
C VAL A 301 2.50 -16.17 12.76
N THR A 302 1.91 -16.78 11.75
CA THR A 302 2.46 -17.96 11.07
C THR A 302 2.19 -17.88 9.57
N VAL A 303 2.81 -18.74 8.80
CA VAL A 303 2.54 -18.85 7.36
C VAL A 303 1.07 -19.19 7.08
N LEU A 304 0.58 -18.86 5.91
CA LEU A 304 -0.77 -19.22 5.47
C LEU A 304 -0.97 -20.73 5.46
N PRO A 305 -2.20 -21.21 5.70
CA PRO A 305 -2.49 -22.65 5.73
C PRO A 305 -2.33 -23.28 4.34
N LYS A 306 -1.61 -24.39 4.28
CA LYS A 306 -1.42 -25.16 3.05
C LYS A 306 -2.67 -25.93 2.67
N ARG A 307 -2.84 -26.26 1.38
CA ARG A 307 -4.04 -26.92 0.89
C ARG A 307 -4.32 -28.25 1.60
N ASP A 308 -3.34 -29.14 1.67
CA ASP A 308 -3.43 -30.46 2.29
C ASP A 308 -2.07 -30.92 2.81
N ALA A 309 -2.04 -32.06 3.50
CA ALA A 309 -0.80 -32.58 4.11
C ALA A 309 0.28 -32.99 3.09
N GLY A 310 -0.12 -33.29 1.85
CA GLY A 310 0.78 -33.65 0.75
C GLY A 310 1.29 -32.45 -0.04
N SER A 311 0.69 -31.29 0.16
CA SER A 311 1.07 -30.04 -0.50
C SER A 311 2.34 -29.44 0.11
N GLY A 312 3.08 -28.67 -0.72
CA GLY A 312 4.11 -27.77 -0.21
C GLY A 312 3.52 -26.65 0.66
N GLN A 313 4.37 -25.75 1.13
CA GLN A 313 3.96 -24.55 1.86
C GLN A 313 2.96 -23.73 1.02
N ALA A 314 2.01 -23.08 1.69
CA ALA A 314 1.07 -22.19 1.02
C ALA A 314 1.80 -21.05 0.30
N THR A 315 1.28 -20.72 -0.87
CA THR A 315 1.75 -19.56 -1.63
C THR A 315 1.17 -18.28 -1.02
N SER A 316 2.01 -17.27 -0.84
CA SER A 316 1.54 -15.89 -0.67
C SER A 316 1.79 -15.09 -1.93
N ILE A 317 1.19 -13.93 -2.03
CA ILE A 317 1.46 -12.98 -3.11
C ILE A 317 2.60 -12.06 -2.68
N LEU A 318 3.63 -11.96 -3.52
CA LEU A 318 4.69 -11.00 -3.34
C LEU A 318 4.11 -9.60 -3.60
N GLY A 319 4.13 -8.81 -2.57
CA GLY A 319 3.80 -7.39 -2.59
C GLY A 319 5.04 -6.54 -2.43
N GLY A 320 4.80 -5.28 -2.26
CA GLY A 320 5.81 -4.25 -2.08
C GLY A 320 5.65 -3.13 -3.09
N GLU A 321 6.19 -2.01 -2.72
CA GLU A 321 6.06 -0.77 -3.47
C GLU A 321 7.35 -0.49 -4.24
N ASN A 322 7.18 0.21 -5.36
CA ASN A 322 8.23 0.82 -6.14
C ASN A 322 8.14 2.33 -6.04
N MET A 323 9.28 3.01 -6.09
CA MET A 323 9.36 4.46 -6.21
C MET A 323 9.81 4.81 -7.63
N GLY A 324 8.85 5.22 -8.47
CA GLY A 324 9.07 5.54 -9.88
C GLY A 324 9.34 7.02 -10.11
N VAL A 325 10.29 7.35 -10.99
CA VAL A 325 10.59 8.74 -11.39
C VAL A 325 9.69 9.13 -12.55
N VAL A 326 8.82 10.11 -12.32
CA VAL A 326 7.92 10.61 -13.37
C VAL A 326 8.72 11.30 -14.47
N LYS A 327 8.37 11.03 -15.72
CA LYS A 327 9.04 11.58 -16.89
C LYS A 327 8.77 13.08 -17.02
N LYS A 328 9.77 13.88 -16.73
CA LYS A 328 9.79 15.34 -16.84
C LYS A 328 11.05 15.83 -17.53
N ALA A 329 11.11 17.11 -17.88
CA ALA A 329 12.30 17.74 -18.44
C ALA A 329 13.46 17.80 -17.43
N ASP A 330 13.16 17.97 -16.13
CA ASP A 330 14.13 17.94 -15.04
C ASP A 330 13.70 16.88 -14.03
N THR A 331 14.50 15.84 -13.88
CA THR A 331 14.27 14.74 -12.92
C THR A 331 15.36 14.69 -11.84
N ALA A 332 16.27 15.67 -11.82
CA ALA A 332 17.43 15.63 -10.93
C ALA A 332 17.03 15.59 -9.43
N GLY A 333 15.99 16.34 -9.04
CA GLY A 333 15.49 16.33 -7.68
C GLY A 333 14.89 14.99 -7.28
N ALA A 334 14.10 14.37 -8.17
CA ALA A 334 13.53 13.04 -7.95
C ALA A 334 14.63 11.98 -7.79
N VAL A 335 15.63 11.99 -8.68
CA VAL A 335 16.79 11.08 -8.60
C VAL A 335 17.59 11.31 -7.31
N ALA A 336 17.77 12.55 -6.88
CA ALA A 336 18.46 12.86 -5.63
C ALA A 336 17.71 12.29 -4.40
N PHE A 337 16.37 12.31 -4.40
CA PHE A 337 15.59 11.66 -3.36
C PHE A 337 15.76 10.14 -3.37
N LEU A 338 15.74 9.50 -4.56
CA LEU A 338 16.03 8.06 -4.67
C LEU A 338 17.41 7.72 -4.12
N GLN A 339 18.44 8.50 -4.44
CA GLN A 339 19.81 8.30 -3.94
C GLN A 339 19.92 8.47 -2.42
N TYR A 340 19.08 9.30 -1.82
CA TYR A 340 18.99 9.43 -0.37
C TYR A 340 18.38 8.17 0.25
N TYR A 341 17.28 7.69 -0.30
CA TYR A 341 16.61 6.46 0.16
C TYR A 341 17.46 5.20 -0.10
N ASP A 342 18.27 5.19 -1.17
CA ASP A 342 19.17 4.08 -1.53
C ASP A 342 20.24 3.77 -0.46
N LYS A 343 20.49 4.70 0.48
CA LYS A 343 21.39 4.46 1.61
C LYS A 343 20.79 3.41 2.54
N THR A 344 21.56 2.35 2.83
CA THR A 344 21.10 1.22 3.65
C THR A 344 20.50 1.64 4.98
N GLU A 345 21.12 2.57 5.71
CA GLU A 345 20.62 3.06 7.00
C GLU A 345 19.28 3.79 6.90
N VAL A 346 19.07 4.58 5.84
CA VAL A 346 17.81 5.29 5.60
C VAL A 346 16.71 4.30 5.29
N MET A 347 16.98 3.35 4.40
CA MET A 347 16.06 2.28 4.03
C MET A 347 15.66 1.42 5.23
N VAL A 348 16.63 0.95 6.04
CA VAL A 348 16.38 0.14 7.24
C VAL A 348 15.48 0.90 8.22
N ASN A 349 15.79 2.17 8.51
CA ASN A 349 15.00 2.98 9.43
C ASN A 349 13.57 3.22 8.91
N ALA A 350 13.40 3.48 7.61
CA ALA A 350 12.09 3.64 7.01
C ALA A 350 11.28 2.34 7.08
N MET A 351 11.89 1.20 6.76
CA MET A 351 11.20 -0.09 6.75
C MET A 351 10.80 -0.59 8.16
N LYS A 352 11.59 -0.31 9.18
CA LYS A 352 11.22 -0.58 10.58
C LYS A 352 9.97 0.20 11.00
N GLN A 353 9.87 1.47 10.61
CA GLN A 353 8.69 2.30 10.90
C GLN A 353 7.48 1.89 10.06
N TYR A 354 7.71 1.54 8.80
CA TYR A 354 6.66 1.06 7.90
C TYR A 354 6.09 -0.30 8.32
N GLY A 355 6.90 -1.15 8.94
CA GLY A 355 6.56 -2.54 9.21
C GLY A 355 6.64 -3.41 7.95
N SER A 356 7.61 -3.17 7.07
CA SER A 356 7.82 -3.94 5.84
C SER A 356 9.27 -4.39 5.74
N PHE A 357 9.64 -5.08 4.65
CA PHE A 357 10.98 -5.60 4.46
C PHE A 357 11.76 -4.75 3.47
N PRO A 358 13.03 -4.44 3.76
CA PRO A 358 13.86 -3.71 2.82
C PRO A 358 14.16 -4.57 1.58
N PRO A 359 14.11 -3.98 0.39
CA PRO A 359 14.36 -4.71 -0.85
C PRO A 359 15.85 -4.90 -1.19
N LYS A 360 16.77 -4.58 -0.28
CA LYS A 360 18.22 -4.81 -0.42
C LYS A 360 18.70 -5.98 0.42
N THR A 361 19.60 -6.79 -0.15
CA THR A 361 20.13 -8.02 0.48
C THR A 361 20.77 -7.77 1.85
N GLU A 362 21.61 -6.74 1.99
CA GLU A 362 22.29 -6.45 3.26
C GLU A 362 21.34 -5.81 4.28
N ALA A 363 20.43 -4.94 3.85
CA ALA A 363 19.44 -4.34 4.71
C ALA A 363 18.48 -5.38 5.32
N ALA A 364 18.12 -6.41 4.57
CA ALA A 364 17.23 -7.48 5.02
C ALA A 364 17.86 -8.42 6.10
N LYS A 365 19.17 -8.30 6.37
CA LYS A 365 19.87 -9.07 7.41
C LYS A 365 19.83 -8.42 8.79
N ASP A 366 19.26 -7.23 8.93
CA ASP A 366 19.15 -6.55 10.23
C ASP A 366 18.36 -7.43 11.22
N SER A 367 18.81 -7.47 12.49
CA SER A 367 18.26 -8.32 13.55
C SER A 367 16.78 -8.08 13.82
N TYR A 368 16.27 -6.89 13.51
CA TYR A 368 14.85 -6.58 13.64
C TYR A 368 13.95 -7.58 12.89
N TRP A 369 14.37 -8.01 11.68
CA TRP A 369 13.59 -8.97 10.90
C TRP A 369 13.96 -10.42 11.13
N THR A 370 15.19 -10.70 11.60
CA THR A 370 15.70 -12.06 11.68
C THR A 370 15.55 -12.68 13.07
N GLU A 371 15.43 -11.90 14.14
CA GLU A 371 15.37 -12.38 15.53
C GLU A 371 13.96 -12.33 16.12
N ASP A 372 13.06 -11.50 15.58
CA ASP A 372 11.67 -11.43 16.03
C ASP A 372 10.83 -12.57 15.43
N PRO A 373 10.13 -13.40 16.26
CA PRO A 373 9.36 -14.55 15.76
C PRO A 373 8.18 -14.18 14.88
N ILE A 374 7.61 -12.96 15.04
CA ILE A 374 6.53 -12.47 14.20
C ILE A 374 7.07 -12.12 12.81
N GLN A 375 8.18 -11.40 12.75
CA GLN A 375 8.85 -11.06 11.49
C GLN A 375 9.39 -12.31 10.78
N ALA A 376 9.93 -13.27 11.53
CA ALA A 376 10.45 -14.54 10.98
C ALA A 376 9.37 -15.34 10.23
N ALA A 377 8.10 -15.29 10.67
CA ALA A 377 7.00 -15.95 9.97
C ALA A 377 6.76 -15.36 8.59
N PHE A 378 6.90 -14.04 8.44
CA PHE A 378 6.82 -13.39 7.13
C PHE A 378 8.01 -13.71 6.24
N ILE A 379 9.23 -13.77 6.79
CA ILE A 379 10.42 -14.19 6.03
C ILE A 379 10.20 -15.60 5.47
N GLN A 380 9.72 -16.53 6.30
CA GLN A 380 9.37 -17.88 5.87
C GLN A 380 8.29 -17.86 4.76
N GLN A 381 7.28 -17.01 4.88
CA GLN A 381 6.23 -16.90 3.88
C GLN A 381 6.73 -16.28 2.56
N LEU A 382 7.68 -15.33 2.63
CA LEU A 382 8.31 -14.73 1.45
C LEU A 382 9.00 -15.77 0.55
N GLU A 383 9.54 -16.87 1.12
CA GLU A 383 10.20 -17.92 0.35
C GLU A 383 9.27 -18.60 -0.66
N THR A 384 7.95 -18.60 -0.39
CA THR A 384 6.93 -19.19 -1.27
C THR A 384 6.04 -18.13 -1.93
N SER A 385 6.41 -16.86 -1.83
CA SER A 385 5.62 -15.78 -2.42
C SER A 385 5.87 -15.65 -3.92
N ILE A 386 4.80 -15.38 -4.66
CA ILE A 386 4.79 -15.29 -6.13
C ILE A 386 4.31 -13.88 -6.54
N PRO A 387 4.99 -13.21 -7.49
CA PRO A 387 4.56 -11.91 -7.96
C PRO A 387 3.24 -11.98 -8.75
N ARG A 388 2.47 -10.90 -8.73
CA ARG A 388 1.24 -10.70 -9.50
C ARG A 388 1.48 -10.36 -10.98
N GLY A 389 2.69 -10.26 -11.40
CA GLY A 389 3.09 -9.91 -12.75
C GLY A 389 4.50 -10.36 -13.04
N PRO A 390 5.21 -9.60 -13.89
CA PRO A 390 4.84 -8.31 -14.51
C PRO A 390 3.84 -8.47 -15.67
N SER A 391 2.85 -7.58 -15.74
CA SER A 391 1.92 -7.49 -16.87
C SER A 391 1.42 -6.06 -17.04
N ALA A 392 1.56 -5.48 -18.24
CA ALA A 392 0.97 -4.18 -18.53
C ALA A 392 -0.57 -4.19 -18.46
N ALA A 393 -1.20 -5.36 -18.58
CA ALA A 393 -2.64 -5.55 -18.48
C ALA A 393 -3.10 -5.94 -17.05
N TRP A 394 -2.23 -5.83 -16.04
CA TRP A 394 -2.57 -6.23 -14.66
C TRP A 394 -3.90 -5.64 -14.15
N PRO A 395 -4.21 -4.36 -14.32
CA PRO A 395 -5.48 -3.80 -13.84
C PRO A 395 -6.71 -4.53 -14.39
N SER A 396 -6.65 -4.99 -15.66
CA SER A 396 -7.74 -5.75 -16.28
C SER A 396 -7.84 -7.16 -15.73
N TYR A 397 -6.72 -7.84 -15.49
CA TYR A 397 -6.70 -9.14 -14.82
C TYR A 397 -7.24 -9.03 -13.39
N SER A 398 -6.77 -8.05 -12.63
CA SER A 398 -7.22 -7.82 -11.26
C SER A 398 -8.74 -7.59 -11.20
N ALA A 399 -9.28 -6.72 -12.05
CA ALA A 399 -10.71 -6.45 -12.12
C ALA A 399 -11.56 -7.70 -12.43
N ALA A 400 -11.09 -8.58 -13.34
CA ALA A 400 -11.76 -9.82 -13.65
C ALA A 400 -11.75 -10.80 -12.47
N ILE A 401 -10.60 -10.94 -11.80
CA ILE A 401 -10.38 -11.88 -10.69
C ILE A 401 -11.18 -11.46 -9.46
N GLN A 402 -11.12 -10.19 -9.07
CA GLN A 402 -11.85 -9.70 -7.89
C GLN A 402 -13.37 -9.87 -8.05
N SER A 403 -13.92 -9.67 -9.27
CA SER A 403 -15.33 -9.93 -9.54
C SER A 403 -15.68 -11.41 -9.29
N GLY A 404 -14.79 -12.33 -9.62
CA GLY A 404 -14.95 -13.77 -9.33
C GLY A 404 -14.98 -14.07 -7.83
N PHE A 405 -14.07 -13.48 -7.06
CA PHE A 405 -14.07 -13.62 -5.60
C PHE A 405 -15.32 -13.01 -4.97
N GLN A 406 -15.74 -11.83 -5.41
CA GLN A 406 -16.95 -11.17 -4.92
C GLN A 406 -18.20 -12.04 -5.08
N VAL A 407 -18.44 -12.63 -6.24
CA VAL A 407 -19.64 -13.47 -6.45
C VAL A 407 -19.60 -14.77 -5.67
N VAL A 408 -18.41 -15.32 -5.40
CA VAL A 408 -18.25 -16.50 -4.52
C VAL A 408 -18.52 -16.15 -3.07
N MET A 409 -17.93 -15.09 -2.56
CA MET A 409 -18.05 -14.68 -1.17
C MET A 409 -19.45 -14.17 -0.84
N THR A 410 -20.16 -13.56 -1.78
CA THR A 410 -21.58 -13.19 -1.64
C THR A 410 -22.55 -14.36 -1.91
N SER A 411 -22.03 -15.53 -2.32
CA SER A 411 -22.83 -16.71 -2.71
C SER A 411 -23.84 -16.42 -3.82
N THR A 412 -23.57 -15.47 -4.69
CA THR A 412 -24.43 -15.11 -5.83
C THR A 412 -24.21 -16.03 -7.03
N ALA A 413 -23.10 -16.79 -7.05
CA ALA A 413 -22.84 -17.86 -8.01
C ALA A 413 -22.27 -19.10 -7.29
N THR A 414 -22.34 -20.27 -7.94
CA THR A 414 -21.60 -21.44 -7.48
C THR A 414 -20.10 -21.27 -7.77
N PRO A 415 -19.19 -21.94 -7.04
CA PRO A 415 -17.76 -21.91 -7.32
C PRO A 415 -17.42 -22.25 -8.78
N GLU A 416 -18.12 -23.25 -9.35
CA GLU A 416 -17.93 -23.69 -10.74
C GLU A 416 -18.33 -22.62 -11.75
N GLN A 417 -19.48 -21.96 -11.52
CA GLN A 417 -19.93 -20.88 -12.40
C GLN A 417 -19.02 -19.66 -12.27
N ALA A 418 -18.67 -19.26 -11.05
CA ALA A 418 -17.76 -18.15 -10.80
C ALA A 418 -16.39 -18.37 -11.46
N ALA A 419 -15.80 -19.56 -11.30
CA ALA A 419 -14.50 -19.88 -11.91
C ALA A 419 -14.57 -19.83 -13.45
N LYS A 420 -15.65 -20.33 -14.06
CA LYS A 420 -15.86 -20.28 -15.50
C LYS A 420 -16.01 -18.85 -16.02
N ASP A 421 -16.83 -18.04 -15.35
CA ASP A 421 -17.10 -16.67 -15.77
C ASP A 421 -15.86 -15.76 -15.58
N THR A 422 -15.12 -15.98 -14.48
CA THR A 422 -13.83 -15.30 -14.25
C THR A 422 -12.82 -15.69 -15.33
N GLN A 423 -12.70 -16.98 -15.67
CA GLN A 423 -11.80 -17.42 -16.76
C GLN A 423 -12.16 -16.76 -18.08
N THR A 424 -13.47 -16.70 -18.42
CA THR A 424 -13.92 -16.03 -19.65
C THR A 424 -13.50 -14.55 -19.68
N SER A 425 -13.59 -13.86 -18.52
CA SER A 425 -13.17 -12.46 -18.41
C SER A 425 -11.64 -12.31 -18.50
N VAL A 426 -10.89 -13.23 -17.89
CA VAL A 426 -9.42 -13.30 -17.97
C VAL A 426 -8.95 -13.55 -19.40
N ASP A 427 -9.59 -14.46 -20.12
CA ASP A 427 -9.26 -14.78 -21.53
C ASP A 427 -9.54 -13.62 -22.49
N ALA A 428 -10.42 -12.70 -22.11
CA ALA A 428 -10.72 -11.50 -22.89
C ALA A 428 -9.71 -10.35 -22.69
N VAL A 429 -8.81 -10.45 -21.71
CA VAL A 429 -7.76 -9.44 -21.46
C VAL A 429 -6.73 -9.50 -22.60
N LYS A 430 -6.44 -8.35 -23.20
CA LYS A 430 -5.57 -8.19 -24.38
C LYS A 430 -4.20 -7.66 -24.00
#